data_2649f92a004adab284765b91c271879e
#
_entry.id   2649f92a004adab284765b91c271879e
#
_cell.length_a   1.000
_cell.length_b   1.000
_cell.length_c   1.000
_cell.angle_alpha   90.00
_cell.angle_beta   90.00
_cell.angle_gamma   90.00
#
_symmetry.space_group_name_H-M   'P 1'
#
loop_
_entity.id
_entity.type
_entity.pdbx_description
1 polymer ?
#
loop_
_entity_poly.entity_id
_entity_poly.type
_entity_poly.pdbx_seq_one_letter_code
_entity_poly.pdbx_strand_id
1 'polypeptide(L)'
;SLLECERLPKDHYNVFKNITSFSQWELTDLLAINELKDNKAGHRALNKRSRVLTAEQYKNNRSHIQPNMNHYGIPQGSPISGMLANLYMLEVDKQIHDLVEQYHGFYMRYSDDFIVIVPDEPNNNTLNVFSEVRAFIASAPRLKLEPSKTQYFHYKEEKVENIGKAIDKGADDSKKFINFLGFSFNGTKVFIRSKTTAKYYYRM
;
A
#
# COMPACT_ATOMS: atom_id res chain seq x y z
N SER A 1 1.38 17.70 18.58
CA SER A 1 2.44 17.55 17.54
C SER A 1 3.30 16.36 17.90
N LEU A 2 3.44 15.39 16.99
CA LEU A 2 4.26 14.19 17.19
C LEU A 2 5.76 14.48 17.34
N LEU A 3 6.22 15.66 16.93
CA LEU A 3 7.62 16.02 16.91
C LEU A 3 7.98 17.08 17.97
N GLU A 4 7.03 17.46 18.84
CA GLU A 4 7.22 18.53 19.83
C GLU A 4 7.79 19.84 19.25
N CYS A 5 7.76 20.01 17.92
CA CYS A 5 8.21 21.18 17.21
C CYS A 5 7.19 21.62 16.16
N GLU A 6 7.03 22.93 15.98
CA GLU A 6 6.10 23.51 15.01
C GLU A 6 6.62 23.38 13.56
N ARG A 7 7.94 23.24 13.38
CA ARG A 7 8.58 23.14 12.07
C ARG A 7 9.72 22.12 12.10
N LEU A 8 9.88 21.42 11.00
CA LEU A 8 11.02 20.54 10.82
C LEU A 8 12.35 21.33 10.88
N PRO A 9 13.39 20.78 11.51
CA PRO A 9 14.76 21.32 11.41
C PRO A 9 15.17 21.49 9.94
N LYS A 10 15.99 22.48 9.64
CA LYS A 10 16.37 22.85 8.26
C LYS A 10 16.95 21.68 7.45
N ASP A 11 17.79 20.88 8.07
CA ASP A 11 18.43 19.71 7.48
C ASP A 11 17.38 18.63 7.13
N HIS A 12 16.48 18.28 8.05
CA HIS A 12 15.36 17.37 7.80
C HIS A 12 14.42 17.90 6.71
N TYR A 13 14.10 19.20 6.75
CA TYR A 13 13.28 19.83 5.73
C TYR A 13 13.93 19.76 4.34
N ASN A 14 15.23 19.98 4.22
CA ASN A 14 15.95 19.89 2.96
C ASN A 14 15.93 18.46 2.41
N VAL A 15 16.14 17.45 3.26
CA VAL A 15 16.03 16.04 2.86
C VAL A 15 14.61 15.75 2.36
N PHE A 16 13.60 16.14 3.12
CA PHE A 16 12.19 15.94 2.73
C PHE A 16 11.86 16.63 1.40
N LYS A 17 12.26 17.89 1.23
CA LYS A 17 12.08 18.66 0.00
C LYS A 17 12.70 17.97 -1.21
N ASN A 18 13.93 17.47 -1.07
CA ASN A 18 14.62 16.77 -2.16
C ASN A 18 13.94 15.45 -2.54
N ILE A 19 13.41 14.71 -1.56
CA ILE A 19 12.70 13.46 -1.80
C ILE A 19 11.37 13.70 -2.50
N THR A 20 10.64 14.74 -2.13
CA THR A 20 9.34 15.08 -2.73
C THR A 20 9.47 15.76 -4.09
N SER A 21 10.63 16.34 -4.38
CA SER A 21 10.94 16.99 -5.67
C SER A 21 11.59 16.00 -6.66
N PHE A 22 11.16 14.75 -6.66
CA PHE A 22 11.68 13.73 -7.55
C PHE A 22 11.30 13.97 -9.01
N SER A 23 12.07 13.39 -9.91
CA SER A 23 11.75 13.30 -11.32
C SER A 23 11.80 11.84 -11.79
N GLN A 24 11.12 11.56 -12.90
CA GLN A 24 11.04 10.23 -13.47
C GLN A 24 11.35 10.24 -14.96
N TRP A 25 11.67 9.08 -15.50
CA TRP A 25 11.84 8.82 -16.90
C TRP A 25 10.90 7.72 -17.31
N GLU A 26 10.39 7.79 -18.53
CA GLU A 26 9.70 6.65 -19.12
C GLU A 26 10.68 5.50 -19.36
N LEU A 27 10.27 4.28 -19.02
CA LEU A 27 11.11 3.10 -19.19
C LEU A 27 11.44 2.86 -20.68
N THR A 28 10.48 3.12 -21.56
CA THR A 28 10.64 3.01 -23.01
C THR A 28 11.74 3.93 -23.55
N ASP A 29 11.82 5.17 -23.05
CA ASP A 29 12.86 6.11 -23.45
C ASP A 29 14.23 5.65 -22.95
N LEU A 30 14.31 5.16 -21.71
CA LEU A 30 15.56 4.62 -21.18
C LEU A 30 16.05 3.40 -21.96
N LEU A 31 15.14 2.52 -22.37
CA LEU A 31 15.47 1.37 -23.20
C LEU A 31 15.97 1.82 -24.59
N ALA A 32 15.27 2.76 -25.22
CA ALA A 32 15.63 3.28 -26.54
C ALA A 32 17.02 3.96 -26.53
N ILE A 33 17.30 4.83 -25.55
CA ILE A 33 18.61 5.50 -25.39
C ILE A 33 19.75 4.49 -25.19
N ASN A 34 19.43 3.34 -24.59
CA ASN A 34 20.39 2.26 -24.34
C ASN A 34 20.41 1.18 -25.44
N GLU A 35 19.66 1.38 -26.53
CA GLU A 35 19.54 0.44 -27.65
C GLU A 35 19.04 -0.96 -27.21
N LEU A 36 18.18 -0.99 -26.19
CA LEU A 36 17.60 -2.21 -25.64
C LEU A 36 16.15 -2.38 -26.11
N LYS A 37 15.77 -3.62 -26.39
CA LYS A 37 14.37 -3.96 -26.71
C LYS A 37 13.49 -3.90 -25.47
N ASP A 38 12.25 -3.45 -25.64
CA ASP A 38 11.24 -3.48 -24.58
C ASP A 38 10.70 -4.91 -24.40
N ASN A 39 11.47 -5.71 -23.69
CA ASN A 39 11.14 -7.08 -23.31
C ASN A 39 11.89 -7.48 -22.03
N LYS A 40 11.58 -8.67 -21.49
CA LYS A 40 12.19 -9.17 -20.24
C LYS A 40 13.73 -9.17 -20.27
N ALA A 41 14.35 -9.43 -21.40
CA ALA A 41 15.82 -9.45 -21.54
C ALA A 41 16.39 -8.04 -21.49
N GLY A 42 15.79 -7.08 -22.21
CA GLY A 42 16.17 -5.67 -22.18
C GLY A 42 16.00 -5.05 -20.79
N HIS A 43 14.87 -5.31 -20.09
CA HIS A 43 14.66 -4.86 -18.71
C HIS A 43 15.72 -5.43 -17.76
N ARG A 44 16.07 -6.72 -17.91
CA ARG A 44 17.14 -7.33 -17.10
C ARG A 44 18.51 -6.71 -17.37
N ALA A 45 18.80 -6.44 -18.66
CA ALA A 45 20.06 -5.81 -19.06
C ALA A 45 20.17 -4.39 -18.50
N LEU A 46 19.08 -3.61 -18.55
CA LEU A 46 19.03 -2.27 -17.97
C LEU A 46 19.23 -2.28 -16.44
N ASN A 47 18.54 -3.18 -15.74
CA ASN A 47 18.60 -3.30 -14.27
C ASN A 47 19.95 -3.81 -13.73
N LYS A 48 20.78 -4.43 -14.57
CA LYS A 48 22.14 -4.86 -14.20
C LYS A 48 23.16 -3.71 -14.23
N ARG A 49 22.82 -2.59 -14.84
CA ARG A 49 23.75 -1.45 -14.97
C ARG A 49 23.82 -0.68 -13.65
N SER A 50 25.00 -0.33 -13.21
CA SER A 50 25.22 0.57 -12.07
C SER A 50 24.79 2.01 -12.38
N ARG A 51 24.85 2.41 -13.66
CA ARG A 51 24.32 3.66 -14.20
C ARG A 51 23.53 3.35 -15.47
N VAL A 52 22.31 3.85 -15.50
CA VAL A 52 21.40 3.65 -16.64
C VAL A 52 21.77 4.55 -17.81
N LEU A 53 22.28 5.76 -17.55
CA LEU A 53 22.71 6.73 -18.55
C LEU A 53 24.12 7.22 -18.24
N THR A 54 24.91 7.45 -19.31
CA THR A 54 26.15 8.22 -19.21
C THR A 54 25.84 9.70 -18.95
N ALA A 55 26.81 10.47 -18.52
CA ALA A 55 26.65 11.93 -18.30
C ALA A 55 26.24 12.65 -19.60
N GLU A 56 26.78 12.21 -20.73
CA GLU A 56 26.47 12.74 -22.06
C GLU A 56 25.05 12.39 -22.50
N GLN A 57 24.66 11.12 -22.40
CA GLN A 57 23.27 10.67 -22.68
C GLN A 57 22.26 11.43 -21.81
N TYR A 58 22.54 11.60 -20.52
CA TYR A 58 21.69 12.39 -19.62
C TYR A 58 21.55 13.84 -20.08
N LYS A 59 22.68 14.49 -20.45
CA LYS A 59 22.68 15.87 -20.91
C LYS A 59 21.88 16.05 -22.20
N ASN A 60 22.07 15.15 -23.16
CA ASN A 60 21.44 15.22 -24.47
C ASN A 60 19.95 14.89 -24.46
N ASN A 61 19.50 14.13 -23.47
CA ASN A 61 18.10 13.68 -23.35
C ASN A 61 17.34 14.31 -22.18
N ARG A 62 17.75 15.46 -21.70
CA ARG A 62 17.10 16.17 -20.55
C ARG A 62 15.62 16.46 -20.78
N SER A 63 15.19 16.61 -22.02
CA SER A 63 13.78 16.84 -22.39
C SER A 63 12.85 15.70 -22.02
N HIS A 64 13.36 14.48 -21.84
CA HIS A 64 12.60 13.30 -21.42
C HIS A 64 12.39 13.22 -19.90
N ILE A 65 13.02 14.11 -19.13
CA ILE A 65 12.84 14.14 -17.68
C ILE A 65 11.46 14.71 -17.36
N GLN A 66 10.68 13.94 -16.65
CA GLN A 66 9.37 14.34 -16.14
C GLN A 66 9.50 14.69 -14.65
N PRO A 67 9.56 15.98 -14.27
CA PRO A 67 9.60 16.38 -12.87
C PRO A 67 8.23 16.10 -12.22
N ASN A 68 8.24 15.80 -10.93
CA ASN A 68 7.01 15.77 -10.16
C ASN A 68 6.41 17.18 -10.09
N MET A 69 5.38 17.42 -10.86
CA MET A 69 4.65 18.70 -10.90
C MET A 69 3.68 18.87 -9.71
N ASN A 70 3.47 17.82 -8.93
CA ASN A 70 2.65 17.88 -7.75
C ASN A 70 3.46 18.37 -6.55
N HIS A 71 2.80 19.11 -5.64
CA HIS A 71 3.38 19.48 -4.34
C HIS A 71 3.31 18.35 -3.30
N TYR A 72 3.14 17.11 -3.74
CA TYR A 72 2.99 15.91 -2.91
C TYR A 72 3.51 14.66 -3.65
N GLY A 73 3.60 13.58 -2.90
CA GLY A 73 4.07 12.30 -3.38
C GLY A 73 5.53 12.05 -3.02
N ILE A 74 5.84 10.78 -2.89
CA ILE A 74 7.19 10.25 -2.64
C ILE A 74 7.49 9.14 -3.64
N PRO A 75 8.72 9.02 -4.15
CA PRO A 75 9.04 7.99 -5.12
C PRO A 75 8.97 6.60 -4.48
N GLN A 76 8.36 5.65 -5.20
CA GLN A 76 8.37 4.25 -4.78
C GLN A 76 9.80 3.68 -4.76
N GLY A 77 10.10 2.85 -3.76
CA GLY A 77 11.41 2.20 -3.63
C GLY A 77 12.47 3.05 -2.94
N SER A 78 12.17 4.29 -2.54
CA SER A 78 13.06 5.06 -1.67
C SER A 78 13.05 4.45 -0.25
N PRO A 79 14.21 4.31 0.42
CA PRO A 79 14.28 3.78 1.79
C PRO A 79 13.40 4.53 2.80
N ILE A 80 13.23 5.83 2.63
CA ILE A 80 12.43 6.67 3.53
C ILE A 80 10.92 6.58 3.25
N SER A 81 10.51 6.05 2.09
CA SER A 81 9.09 6.02 1.69
C SER A 81 8.23 5.23 2.67
N GLY A 82 8.74 4.11 3.19
CA GLY A 82 8.03 3.31 4.19
C GLY A 82 7.83 4.06 5.51
N MET A 83 8.84 4.80 5.96
CA MET A 83 8.74 5.61 7.17
C MET A 83 7.74 6.76 7.00
N LEU A 84 7.79 7.46 5.87
CA LEU A 84 6.86 8.56 5.59
C LEU A 84 5.42 8.06 5.43
N ALA A 85 5.22 6.88 4.81
CA ALA A 85 3.90 6.26 4.72
C ALA A 85 3.35 5.89 6.11
N ASN A 86 4.20 5.37 7.01
CA ASN A 86 3.80 5.09 8.38
C ASN A 86 3.45 6.35 9.16
N LEU A 87 4.25 7.42 9.05
CA LEU A 87 3.94 8.70 9.67
C LEU A 87 2.61 9.29 9.15
N TYR A 88 2.38 9.16 7.84
CA TYR A 88 1.14 9.62 7.22
C TYR A 88 -0.10 8.87 7.75
N MET A 89 0.03 7.58 8.02
CA MET A 89 -1.06 6.75 8.53
C MET A 89 -1.27 6.81 10.04
N LEU A 90 -0.34 7.39 10.78
CA LEU A 90 -0.29 7.26 12.25
C LEU A 90 -1.57 7.74 12.95
N GLU A 91 -2.15 8.85 12.51
CA GLU A 91 -3.39 9.38 13.09
C GLU A 91 -4.58 8.47 12.76
N VAL A 92 -4.67 8.00 11.52
CA VAL A 92 -5.70 7.05 11.08
C VAL A 92 -5.57 5.72 11.82
N ASP A 93 -4.34 5.21 11.94
CA ASP A 93 -4.06 3.97 12.68
C ASP A 93 -4.52 4.09 14.13
N LYS A 94 -4.24 5.23 14.77
CA LYS A 94 -4.66 5.49 16.15
C LYS A 94 -6.19 5.51 16.27
N GLN A 95 -6.88 6.24 15.40
CA GLN A 95 -8.34 6.33 15.41
C GLN A 95 -9.00 4.96 15.22
N ILE A 96 -8.48 4.15 14.26
CA ILE A 96 -8.99 2.80 14.03
C ILE A 96 -8.69 1.90 15.23
N HIS A 97 -7.49 1.96 15.78
CA HIS A 97 -7.10 1.16 16.96
C HIS A 97 -7.99 1.48 18.14
N ASP A 98 -8.14 2.77 18.49
CA ASP A 98 -8.94 3.21 19.63
C ASP A 98 -10.42 2.81 19.47
N LEU A 99 -10.97 2.89 18.26
CA LEU A 99 -12.32 2.42 17.97
C LEU A 99 -12.44 0.90 18.16
N VAL A 100 -11.56 0.14 17.55
CA VAL A 100 -11.60 -1.33 17.54
C VAL A 100 -11.40 -1.90 18.95
N GLU A 101 -10.56 -1.25 19.77
CA GLU A 101 -10.32 -1.63 21.17
C GLU A 101 -11.59 -1.50 22.02
N GLN A 102 -12.45 -0.49 21.78
CA GLN A 102 -13.74 -0.32 22.48
C GLN A 102 -14.68 -1.51 22.23
N TYR A 103 -14.51 -2.21 21.11
CA TYR A 103 -15.28 -3.42 20.77
C TYR A 103 -14.52 -4.71 21.09
N HIS A 104 -13.45 -4.66 21.88
CA HIS A 104 -12.58 -5.81 22.17
C HIS A 104 -12.07 -6.52 20.90
N GLY A 105 -11.89 -5.76 19.84
CA GLY A 105 -11.46 -6.25 18.54
C GLY A 105 -9.94 -6.22 18.34
N PHE A 106 -9.52 -6.43 17.12
CA PHE A 106 -8.12 -6.43 16.75
C PHE A 106 -7.90 -5.63 15.45
N TYR A 107 -6.89 -4.78 15.44
CA TYR A 107 -6.43 -4.03 14.28
C TYR A 107 -4.97 -4.28 14.01
N MET A 108 -4.62 -4.53 12.76
CA MET A 108 -3.23 -4.60 12.30
C MET A 108 -3.11 -4.05 10.88
N ARG A 109 -2.08 -3.25 10.64
CA ARG A 109 -1.70 -2.76 9.30
C ARG A 109 -0.26 -3.16 8.95
N TYR A 110 -0.06 -3.51 7.70
CA TYR A 110 1.25 -3.71 7.11
C TYR A 110 1.30 -2.99 5.76
N SER A 111 2.02 -1.86 5.70
CA SER A 111 2.06 -0.99 4.53
C SER A 111 0.66 -0.47 4.15
N ASP A 112 0.14 -0.83 3.00
CA ASP A 112 -1.18 -0.49 2.48
C ASP A 112 -2.26 -1.55 2.78
N ASP A 113 -1.86 -2.73 3.24
CA ASP A 113 -2.79 -3.78 3.66
C ASP A 113 -3.12 -3.67 5.15
N PHE A 114 -4.39 -3.74 5.52
CA PHE A 114 -4.82 -3.80 6.92
C PHE A 114 -5.94 -4.82 7.14
N ILE A 115 -6.10 -5.23 8.37
CA ILE A 115 -7.16 -6.10 8.84
C ILE A 115 -7.77 -5.54 10.12
N VAL A 116 -9.10 -5.55 10.18
CA VAL A 116 -9.91 -5.23 11.36
C VAL A 116 -10.75 -6.45 11.68
N ILE A 117 -10.72 -6.88 12.93
CA ILE A 117 -11.52 -7.99 13.45
C ILE A 117 -12.27 -7.47 14.65
N VAL A 118 -13.58 -7.62 14.66
CA VAL A 118 -14.44 -7.26 15.79
C VAL A 118 -15.36 -8.42 16.13
N PRO A 119 -15.60 -8.69 17.41
CA PRO A 119 -16.58 -9.71 17.84
C PRO A 119 -17.97 -9.36 17.32
N ASP A 120 -18.68 -10.36 16.80
CA ASP A 120 -20.08 -10.22 16.40
C ASP A 120 -20.98 -10.55 17.61
N GLU A 121 -21.15 -9.57 18.49
CA GLU A 121 -22.00 -9.69 19.67
C GLU A 121 -23.38 -9.05 19.43
N PRO A 122 -24.46 -9.57 20.05
CA PRO A 122 -25.82 -9.07 19.82
C PRO A 122 -26.02 -7.58 20.08
N ASN A 123 -25.20 -7.00 20.95
CA ASN A 123 -25.25 -5.58 21.33
C ASN A 123 -24.28 -4.71 20.52
N ASN A 124 -23.42 -5.31 19.69
CA ASN A 124 -22.44 -4.60 18.89
C ASN A 124 -23.02 -4.31 17.50
N ASN A 125 -23.13 -3.05 17.14
CA ASN A 125 -23.44 -2.70 15.75
C ASN A 125 -22.16 -2.75 14.91
N THR A 126 -21.73 -3.97 14.57
CA THR A 126 -20.49 -4.26 13.82
C THR A 126 -20.44 -3.53 12.48
N LEU A 127 -21.60 -3.28 11.85
CA LEU A 127 -21.67 -2.52 10.61
C LEU A 127 -21.28 -1.05 10.80
N ASN A 128 -21.59 -0.47 11.97
CA ASN A 128 -21.17 0.89 12.31
C ASN A 128 -19.64 0.97 12.42
N VAL A 129 -18.99 -0.01 13.04
CA VAL A 129 -17.53 -0.05 13.15
C VAL A 129 -16.88 0.03 11.78
N PHE A 130 -17.33 -0.76 10.81
CA PHE A 130 -16.79 -0.72 9.45
C PHE A 130 -17.07 0.62 8.74
N SER A 131 -18.21 1.23 9.02
CA SER A 131 -18.54 2.56 8.49
C SER A 131 -17.64 3.65 9.07
N GLU A 132 -17.36 3.61 10.37
CA GLU A 132 -16.46 4.55 11.05
C GLU A 132 -15.00 4.37 10.58
N VAL A 133 -14.52 3.12 10.46
CA VAL A 133 -13.19 2.83 9.90
C VAL A 133 -13.06 3.42 8.49
N ARG A 134 -14.07 3.28 7.64
CA ARG A 134 -14.08 3.90 6.31
C ARG A 134 -14.06 5.42 6.38
N ALA A 135 -14.78 6.02 7.33
CA ALA A 135 -14.79 7.46 7.53
C ALA A 135 -13.42 7.98 7.99
N PHE A 136 -12.74 7.30 8.92
CA PHE A 136 -11.38 7.65 9.34
C PHE A 136 -10.39 7.60 8.19
N ILE A 137 -10.44 6.55 7.36
CA ILE A 137 -9.59 6.45 6.17
C ILE A 137 -9.90 7.59 5.18
N ALA A 138 -11.17 7.89 4.94
CA ALA A 138 -11.58 8.95 4.03
C ALA A 138 -11.27 10.37 4.55
N SER A 139 -11.09 10.55 5.86
CA SER A 139 -10.69 11.83 6.46
C SER A 139 -9.24 12.20 6.17
N ALA A 140 -8.37 11.21 5.93
CA ALA A 140 -6.99 11.47 5.58
C ALA A 140 -6.89 12.01 4.14
N PRO A 141 -6.12 13.10 3.89
CA PRO A 141 -6.01 13.71 2.58
C PRO A 141 -5.60 12.70 1.50
N ARG A 142 -6.37 12.54 0.43
CA ARG A 142 -6.06 11.67 -0.73
C ARG A 142 -5.94 10.17 -0.43
N LEU A 143 -6.31 9.72 0.77
CA LEU A 143 -6.40 8.30 1.08
C LEU A 143 -7.77 7.78 0.64
N LYS A 144 -7.79 6.65 -0.05
CA LYS A 144 -9.03 6.00 -0.49
C LYS A 144 -8.89 4.50 -0.36
N LEU A 145 -9.93 3.87 0.16
CA LEU A 145 -10.09 2.42 0.02
C LEU A 145 -10.43 2.08 -1.43
N GLU A 146 -9.81 1.03 -1.93
CA GLU A 146 -10.18 0.45 -3.22
C GLU A 146 -11.31 -0.57 -3.00
N PRO A 147 -12.56 -0.26 -3.40
CA PRO A 147 -13.70 -1.13 -3.10
C PRO A 147 -13.52 -2.56 -3.64
N SER A 148 -12.98 -2.70 -4.85
CA SER A 148 -12.73 -3.99 -5.50
C SER A 148 -11.70 -4.88 -4.77
N LYS A 149 -10.92 -4.31 -3.85
CA LYS A 149 -9.94 -5.03 -3.02
C LYS A 149 -10.40 -5.18 -1.57
N THR A 150 -11.40 -4.41 -1.16
CA THR A 150 -11.96 -4.45 0.19
C THR A 150 -12.86 -5.68 0.33
N GLN A 151 -12.65 -6.42 1.39
CA GLN A 151 -13.37 -7.68 1.65
C GLN A 151 -13.94 -7.64 3.06
N TYR A 152 -15.15 -8.18 3.22
CA TYR A 152 -15.83 -8.31 4.49
C TYR A 152 -16.22 -9.76 4.71
N PHE A 153 -15.85 -10.29 5.85
CA PHE A 153 -16.11 -11.68 6.19
C PHE A 153 -16.82 -11.78 7.54
N HIS A 154 -17.77 -12.69 7.62
CA HIS A 154 -18.31 -13.18 8.87
C HIS A 154 -17.67 -14.53 9.20
N TYR A 155 -17.21 -14.69 10.44
CA TYR A 155 -16.64 -15.93 10.94
C TYR A 155 -17.48 -16.47 12.08
N LYS A 156 -18.01 -17.65 11.91
CA LYS A 156 -18.79 -18.36 12.93
C LYS A 156 -18.65 -19.87 12.75
N GLU A 157 -18.52 -20.60 13.86
CA GLU A 157 -18.49 -22.08 13.87
C GLU A 157 -17.51 -22.66 12.84
N GLU A 158 -16.28 -22.15 12.85
CA GLU A 158 -15.19 -22.57 11.93
C GLU A 158 -15.48 -22.32 10.44
N LYS A 159 -16.48 -21.51 10.12
CA LYS A 159 -16.84 -21.12 8.76
C LYS A 159 -16.54 -19.64 8.52
N VAL A 160 -16.04 -19.36 7.33
CA VAL A 160 -15.82 -17.99 6.82
C VAL A 160 -16.82 -17.75 5.69
N GLU A 161 -17.65 -16.74 5.82
CA GLU A 161 -18.61 -16.30 4.83
C GLU A 161 -18.24 -14.88 4.36
N ASN A 162 -18.18 -14.69 3.04
CA ASN A 162 -17.97 -13.35 2.48
C ASN A 162 -19.32 -12.62 2.44
N ILE A 163 -19.41 -11.54 3.21
CA ILE A 163 -20.60 -10.69 3.32
C ILE A 163 -20.41 -9.33 2.63
N GLY A 164 -19.40 -9.22 1.77
CA GLY A 164 -18.97 -7.95 1.16
C GLY A 164 -20.10 -7.19 0.51
N LYS A 165 -20.88 -7.83 -0.37
CA LYS A 165 -22.00 -7.17 -1.08
C LYS A 165 -23.13 -6.70 -0.18
N ALA A 166 -23.32 -7.32 0.99
CA ALA A 166 -24.31 -6.88 1.97
C ALA A 166 -23.89 -5.56 2.64
N ILE A 167 -22.59 -5.29 2.74
CA ILE A 167 -22.03 -4.10 3.40
C ILE A 167 -21.71 -3.01 2.36
N ASP A 168 -21.08 -3.37 1.26
CA ASP A 168 -20.65 -2.44 0.22
C ASP A 168 -20.84 -3.08 -1.16
N LYS A 169 -21.70 -2.49 -1.99
CA LYS A 169 -21.98 -3.01 -3.35
C LYS A 169 -20.75 -3.12 -4.24
N GLY A 170 -19.70 -2.34 -3.96
CA GLY A 170 -18.43 -2.35 -4.67
C GLY A 170 -17.41 -3.37 -4.14
N ALA A 171 -17.69 -4.01 -3.00
CA ALA A 171 -16.75 -4.94 -2.38
C ALA A 171 -16.60 -6.25 -3.18
N ASP A 172 -15.41 -6.87 -3.08
CA ASP A 172 -15.12 -8.15 -3.71
C ASP A 172 -15.76 -9.31 -2.91
N ASP A 173 -16.77 -9.94 -3.47
CA ASP A 173 -17.43 -11.13 -2.92
C ASP A 173 -16.95 -12.45 -3.53
N SER A 174 -16.00 -12.38 -4.47
CA SER A 174 -15.49 -13.58 -5.16
C SER A 174 -14.59 -14.46 -4.28
N LYS A 175 -14.06 -13.91 -3.18
CA LYS A 175 -13.13 -14.63 -2.30
C LYS A 175 -13.89 -15.45 -1.27
N LYS A 176 -13.51 -16.71 -1.15
CA LYS A 176 -14.05 -17.66 -0.16
C LYS A 176 -13.21 -17.72 1.13
N PHE A 177 -12.02 -17.19 1.12
CA PHE A 177 -11.06 -17.26 2.23
C PHE A 177 -10.55 -15.86 2.57
N ILE A 178 -10.27 -15.64 3.85
CA ILE A 178 -9.59 -14.42 4.29
C ILE A 178 -8.15 -14.50 3.82
N ASN A 179 -7.72 -13.50 3.04
CA ASN A 179 -6.37 -13.43 2.51
C ASN A 179 -5.65 -12.21 3.09
N PHE A 180 -4.57 -12.45 3.82
CA PHE A 180 -3.77 -11.39 4.41
C PHE A 180 -2.28 -11.75 4.39
N LEU A 181 -1.42 -10.80 3.97
CA LEU A 181 0.04 -10.93 3.94
C LEU A 181 0.59 -12.23 3.33
N GLY A 182 -0.06 -12.73 2.28
CA GLY A 182 0.38 -13.95 1.59
C GLY A 182 -0.14 -15.25 2.19
N PHE A 183 -0.93 -15.17 3.25
CA PHE A 183 -1.64 -16.30 3.85
C PHE A 183 -3.12 -16.30 3.48
N SER A 184 -3.74 -17.46 3.60
CA SER A 184 -5.19 -17.67 3.46
C SER A 184 -5.72 -18.43 4.66
N PHE A 185 -6.86 -18.01 5.19
CA PHE A 185 -7.57 -18.68 6.27
C PHE A 185 -8.96 -19.11 5.78
N ASN A 186 -9.30 -20.38 5.98
CA ASN A 186 -10.55 -20.97 5.51
C ASN A 186 -11.60 -21.17 6.61
N GLY A 187 -11.33 -20.72 7.82
CA GLY A 187 -12.16 -20.93 9.00
C GLY A 187 -11.57 -21.91 10.01
N THR A 188 -10.77 -22.87 9.55
CA THR A 188 -10.13 -23.88 10.43
C THR A 188 -8.62 -23.89 10.34
N LYS A 189 -8.07 -23.64 9.14
CA LYS A 189 -6.63 -23.73 8.87
C LYS A 189 -6.11 -22.50 8.16
N VAL A 190 -4.86 -22.15 8.48
CA VAL A 190 -4.07 -21.15 7.76
C VAL A 190 -3.11 -21.85 6.81
N PHE A 191 -3.05 -21.41 5.58
CA PHE A 191 -2.12 -21.94 4.56
C PHE A 191 -1.53 -20.81 3.71
N ILE A 192 -0.39 -21.09 3.08
CA ILE A 192 0.26 -20.13 2.18
C ILE A 192 -0.54 -20.06 0.89
N ARG A 193 -0.81 -18.84 0.41
CA ARG A 193 -1.53 -18.63 -0.86
C ARG A 193 -0.78 -19.26 -2.03
N SER A 194 -1.50 -19.96 -2.91
CA SER A 194 -0.93 -20.58 -4.12
C SER A 194 -0.12 -19.59 -4.98
N LYS A 195 -0.58 -18.33 -5.07
CA LYS A 195 0.18 -17.27 -5.78
C LYS A 195 1.54 -16.97 -5.14
N THR A 196 1.64 -17.04 -3.81
CA THR A 196 2.89 -16.84 -3.07
C THR A 196 3.86 -17.99 -3.33
N THR A 197 3.37 -19.22 -3.26
CA THR A 197 4.14 -20.43 -3.56
C THR A 197 4.61 -20.46 -5.02
N ALA A 198 3.72 -20.16 -5.98
CA ALA A 198 4.08 -20.09 -7.39
C ALA A 198 5.18 -19.03 -7.63
N LYS A 199 5.07 -17.83 -7.02
CA LYS A 199 6.08 -16.77 -7.14
C LYS A 199 7.45 -17.20 -6.60
N TYR A 200 7.47 -18.02 -5.56
CA TYR A 200 8.71 -18.59 -5.01
C TYR A 200 9.35 -19.53 -6.03
N TYR A 201 8.61 -20.52 -6.58
CA TYR A 201 9.14 -21.44 -7.58
C TYR A 201 9.61 -20.77 -8.88
N TYR A 202 8.94 -19.69 -9.32
CA TYR A 202 9.39 -18.96 -10.50
C TYR A 202 10.69 -18.15 -10.31
N ARG A 203 11.15 -17.98 -9.08
CA ARG A 203 12.39 -17.25 -8.76
C ARG A 203 13.60 -18.15 -8.50
N MET A 204 13.37 -19.44 -8.33
CA MET A 204 14.43 -20.47 -8.27
C MET A 204 14.85 -20.88 -9.68
#